data_1e288d2c4e0b31e91a25faf9c8a0db3c
#
_entry.id   1e288d2c4e0b31e91a25faf9c8a0db3c
#
_cell.length_a   1.000
_cell.length_b   1.000
_cell.length_c   1.000
_cell.angle_alpha   90.00
_cell.angle_beta   90.00
_cell.angle_gamma   90.00
#
_symmetry.space_group_name_H-M   'P 1'
#
loop_
_entity.id
_entity.type
_entity.pdbx_description
1 polymer ?
#
loop_
_entity_poly.entity_id
_entity_poly.type
_entity_poly.pdbx_seq_one_letter_code
_entity_poly.pdbx_strand_id
1 'polypeptide(L)'
;MELARKLRGILPGSGGVHPPSQKIAADMSITPGPQPAEVFIPLSQHLGTPCEPLVAKQDRVMVGTRIGDSESFVSAPVHSSVSGEVTGIVMHPHPTGEDSLAVVIKSDRLDTLDPAVKPHGNPDELTPEEIRRLVREGGIVGMGGAGFPTHVKLSPPADKPIELVIINGAECEPYLTGDYRLMLERGEDVVKGARLIQRAVGAERVVVAIEETSPQAINAMREAG
;
A
#
# COMPACT_ATOMS: atom_id res chain seq x y z
N MET A 1 -24.59 -17.75 -7.14
CA MET A 1 -24.29 -18.96 -7.93
C MET A 1 -24.95 -18.97 -9.30
N GLU A 2 -26.18 -18.51 -9.46
CA GLU A 2 -26.89 -18.52 -10.76
C GLU A 2 -26.32 -17.54 -11.79
N LEU A 3 -25.83 -16.37 -11.38
CA LEU A 3 -25.19 -15.38 -12.25
C LEU A 3 -23.85 -15.88 -12.85
N ALA A 4 -23.05 -16.57 -12.06
CA ALA A 4 -21.79 -17.18 -12.50
C ALA A 4 -22.01 -18.32 -13.50
N ARG A 5 -23.16 -19.03 -13.38
CA ARG A 5 -23.55 -20.11 -14.29
C ARG A 5 -24.04 -19.57 -15.64
N LYS A 6 -24.72 -18.40 -15.66
CA LYS A 6 -25.13 -17.71 -16.90
C LYS A 6 -23.95 -17.11 -17.68
N LEU A 7 -22.91 -16.64 -16.99
CA LEU A 7 -21.72 -16.07 -17.64
C LEU A 7 -20.84 -17.14 -18.32
N ARG A 8 -20.83 -18.39 -17.86
CA ARG A 8 -20.12 -19.49 -18.51
C ARG A 8 -20.68 -19.85 -19.92
N GLY A 9 -21.91 -19.47 -20.23
CA GLY A 9 -22.53 -19.73 -21.53
C GLY A 9 -22.35 -18.64 -22.61
N ILE A 10 -21.71 -17.51 -22.26
CA ILE A 10 -21.64 -16.32 -23.14
C ILE A 10 -20.27 -16.14 -23.80
N LEU A 11 -19.22 -16.86 -23.34
CA LEU A 11 -17.88 -16.79 -23.95
C LEU A 11 -17.42 -18.17 -24.44
N PRO A 12 -17.78 -18.60 -25.65
CA PRO A 12 -17.16 -19.77 -26.26
C PRO A 12 -15.74 -19.38 -26.70
N GLY A 13 -14.74 -20.03 -26.10
CA GLY A 13 -13.39 -20.04 -26.65
C GLY A 13 -12.51 -18.86 -26.26
N SER A 14 -12.53 -18.38 -25.02
CA SER A 14 -11.44 -17.55 -24.53
C SER A 14 -10.19 -18.42 -24.41
N GLY A 15 -9.38 -18.46 -25.45
CA GLY A 15 -8.05 -19.03 -25.42
C GLY A 15 -7.15 -18.18 -24.49
N GLY A 16 -7.35 -18.31 -23.19
CA GLY A 16 -6.47 -17.71 -22.19
C GLY A 16 -5.24 -18.61 -21.96
N VAL A 17 -4.13 -18.00 -21.59
CA VAL A 17 -2.97 -18.74 -21.07
C VAL A 17 -3.22 -19.00 -19.59
N HIS A 18 -3.10 -20.26 -19.16
CA HIS A 18 -3.20 -20.67 -17.77
C HIS A 18 -1.80 -21.10 -17.27
N PRO A 19 -0.94 -20.15 -16.84
CA PRO A 19 0.36 -20.50 -16.30
C PRO A 19 0.20 -21.33 -15.01
N PRO A 20 1.14 -22.24 -14.72
CA PRO A 20 1.11 -22.96 -13.45
C PRO A 20 1.19 -21.99 -12.28
N SER A 21 0.28 -22.12 -11.33
CA SER A 21 0.34 -21.35 -10.07
C SER A 21 1.40 -21.97 -9.17
N GLN A 22 2.62 -21.43 -9.20
CA GLN A 22 3.74 -21.94 -8.41
C GLN A 22 3.95 -21.05 -7.18
N LYS A 23 3.13 -21.19 -6.17
CA LYS A 23 3.18 -20.43 -4.91
C LYS A 23 4.27 -20.99 -3.97
N ILE A 24 5.52 -21.00 -4.44
CA ILE A 24 6.67 -21.66 -3.76
C ILE A 24 6.99 -21.11 -2.38
N ALA A 25 6.61 -19.86 -2.09
CA ALA A 25 6.83 -19.20 -0.80
C ALA A 25 5.57 -19.22 0.11
N ALA A 26 4.51 -19.95 -0.27
CA ALA A 26 3.25 -19.94 0.49
C ALA A 26 3.40 -20.40 1.95
N ASP A 27 4.31 -21.34 2.22
CA ASP A 27 4.57 -21.88 3.57
C ASP A 27 5.67 -21.11 4.32
N MET A 28 6.25 -20.05 3.69
CA MET A 28 7.33 -19.27 4.31
C MET A 28 6.75 -18.04 5.01
N SER A 29 7.08 -17.87 6.29
CA SER A 29 6.66 -16.67 7.03
C SER A 29 7.31 -15.40 6.50
N ILE A 30 6.63 -14.27 6.70
CA ILE A 30 7.19 -12.95 6.42
C ILE A 30 8.43 -12.75 7.30
N THR A 31 9.54 -12.38 6.69
CA THR A 31 10.79 -12.13 7.39
C THR A 31 11.30 -10.72 7.12
N PRO A 32 11.94 -10.05 8.09
CA PRO A 32 12.57 -8.76 7.86
C PRO A 32 13.62 -8.86 6.75
N GLY A 33 13.65 -7.85 5.88
CA GLY A 33 14.71 -7.70 4.89
C GLY A 33 16.06 -7.33 5.53
N PRO A 34 17.17 -7.50 4.79
CA PRO A 34 18.48 -7.05 5.27
C PRO A 34 18.51 -5.52 5.36
N GLN A 35 19.22 -5.01 6.39
CA GLN A 35 19.43 -3.57 6.50
C GLN A 35 20.40 -3.07 5.42
N PRO A 36 20.00 -2.17 4.54
CA PRO A 36 20.85 -1.62 3.50
C PRO A 36 21.89 -0.66 4.08
N ALA A 37 23.05 -0.57 3.44
CA ALA A 37 24.06 0.44 3.78
C ALA A 37 23.68 1.83 3.22
N GLU A 38 22.97 1.84 2.10
CA GLU A 38 22.52 3.03 1.41
C GLU A 38 21.20 2.74 0.69
N VAL A 39 20.34 3.74 0.62
CA VAL A 39 19.07 3.68 -0.12
C VAL A 39 18.94 4.86 -1.08
N PHE A 40 18.30 4.59 -2.22
CA PHE A 40 17.89 5.60 -3.20
C PHE A 40 16.36 5.64 -3.16
N ILE A 41 15.79 6.71 -2.63
CA ILE A 41 14.35 6.84 -2.45
C ILE A 41 13.81 7.80 -3.53
N PRO A 42 13.12 7.29 -4.57
CA PRO A 42 12.54 8.13 -5.60
C PRO A 42 11.50 9.10 -5.02
N LEU A 43 11.48 10.33 -5.48
CA LEU A 43 10.46 11.32 -5.13
C LEU A 43 9.17 11.16 -5.97
N SER A 44 9.14 10.20 -6.87
CA SER A 44 7.98 9.80 -7.66
C SER A 44 7.68 8.32 -7.42
N GLN A 45 6.91 8.01 -6.36
CA GLN A 45 6.50 6.64 -6.01
C GLN A 45 4.99 6.40 -6.22
N HIS A 46 4.32 7.33 -6.90
CA HIS A 46 2.88 7.32 -7.08
C HIS A 46 2.48 7.95 -8.41
N LEU A 47 1.26 7.65 -8.85
CA LEU A 47 0.65 8.34 -9.98
C LEU A 47 0.29 9.76 -9.57
N GLY A 48 0.57 10.73 -10.43
CA GLY A 48 0.30 12.15 -10.22
C GLY A 48 1.56 13.00 -10.18
N THR A 49 1.52 14.11 -9.45
CA THR A 49 2.64 15.06 -9.40
C THR A 49 3.77 14.51 -8.53
N PRO A 50 5.00 14.37 -9.06
CA PRO A 50 6.16 14.02 -8.25
C PRO A 50 6.35 14.97 -7.07
N CYS A 51 6.96 14.47 -6.00
CA CYS A 51 7.29 15.29 -4.83
C CYS A 51 8.53 16.14 -5.09
N GLU A 52 8.57 17.30 -4.47
CA GLU A 52 9.78 18.11 -4.33
C GLU A 52 10.55 17.66 -3.08
N PRO A 53 11.90 17.71 -3.09
CA PRO A 53 12.68 17.34 -1.93
C PRO A 53 12.49 18.35 -0.79
N LEU A 54 12.29 17.85 0.42
CA LEU A 54 12.20 18.64 1.66
C LEU A 54 13.49 18.60 2.48
N VAL A 55 14.49 17.90 1.99
CA VAL A 55 15.79 17.69 2.64
C VAL A 55 16.93 18.10 1.71
N ALA A 56 18.09 18.39 2.30
CA ALA A 56 19.31 18.71 1.59
C ALA A 56 20.44 17.75 1.95
N LYS A 57 21.52 17.77 1.16
CA LYS A 57 22.74 17.01 1.48
C LYS A 57 23.27 17.39 2.87
N GLN A 58 23.64 16.39 3.65
CA GLN A 58 24.12 16.44 5.04
C GLN A 58 22.99 16.53 6.09
N ASP A 59 21.72 16.60 5.69
CA ASP A 59 20.62 16.49 6.67
C ASP A 59 20.60 15.11 7.31
N ARG A 60 20.26 15.08 8.60
CA ARG A 60 19.97 13.85 9.34
C ARG A 60 18.48 13.54 9.23
N VAL A 61 18.18 12.28 8.89
CA VAL A 61 16.82 11.77 8.80
C VAL A 61 16.65 10.52 9.64
N MET A 62 15.43 10.26 10.06
CA MET A 62 15.01 9.08 10.80
C MET A 62 13.98 8.30 9.98
N VAL A 63 13.70 7.06 10.35
CA VAL A 63 12.63 6.27 9.72
C VAL A 63 11.31 7.01 9.89
N GLY A 64 10.63 7.28 8.78
CA GLY A 64 9.39 8.04 8.75
C GLY A 64 9.55 9.56 8.62
N THR A 65 10.78 10.10 8.64
CA THR A 65 11.00 11.52 8.31
C THR A 65 10.50 11.80 6.90
N ARG A 66 9.63 12.81 6.73
CA ARG A 66 9.14 13.24 5.41
C ARG A 66 10.27 13.89 4.64
N ILE A 67 10.67 13.27 3.53
CA ILE A 67 11.80 13.71 2.70
C ILE A 67 11.36 14.34 1.37
N GLY A 68 10.08 14.18 1.01
CA GLY A 68 9.50 14.81 -0.16
C GLY A 68 7.99 14.99 0.00
N ASP A 69 7.44 16.05 -0.60
CA ASP A 69 6.00 16.32 -0.65
C ASP A 69 5.64 17.16 -1.88
N SER A 70 4.36 17.31 -2.16
CA SER A 70 3.79 18.19 -3.18
C SER A 70 2.43 18.71 -2.68
N GLU A 71 2.11 19.95 -3.00
CA GLU A 71 0.81 20.55 -2.69
C GLU A 71 -0.32 20.04 -3.59
N SER A 72 0.01 19.27 -4.64
CA SER A 72 -0.97 18.71 -5.56
C SER A 72 -1.88 17.70 -4.87
N PHE A 73 -3.19 17.74 -5.18
CA PHE A 73 -4.16 16.81 -4.63
C PHE A 73 -3.84 15.35 -5.02
N VAL A 74 -3.44 15.11 -6.28
CA VAL A 74 -3.00 13.79 -6.74
C VAL A 74 -1.49 13.69 -6.57
N SER A 75 -1.07 13.48 -5.35
CA SER A 75 0.31 13.24 -4.91
C SER A 75 0.28 12.63 -3.51
N ALA A 76 1.38 12.07 -3.06
CA ALA A 76 1.53 11.53 -1.69
C ALA A 76 2.95 11.79 -1.19
N PRO A 77 3.14 12.23 0.07
CA PRO A 77 4.46 12.44 0.64
C PRO A 77 5.32 11.19 0.60
N VAL A 78 6.62 11.39 0.45
CA VAL A 78 7.64 10.35 0.49
C VAL A 78 8.41 10.46 1.81
N HIS A 79 8.63 9.32 2.46
CA HIS A 79 9.27 9.23 3.76
C HIS A 79 10.55 8.42 3.68
N SER A 80 11.50 8.72 4.57
CA SER A 80 12.70 7.90 4.71
C SER A 80 12.37 6.52 5.27
N SER A 81 12.91 5.49 4.63
CA SER A 81 12.80 4.10 5.08
C SER A 81 13.91 3.68 6.04
N VAL A 82 14.92 4.51 6.24
CA VAL A 82 16.07 4.27 7.11
C VAL A 82 16.39 5.51 7.94
N SER A 83 17.11 5.36 9.07
CA SER A 83 17.79 6.49 9.71
C SER A 83 19.20 6.65 9.14
N GLY A 84 19.69 7.90 9.08
CA GLY A 84 21.02 8.18 8.56
C GLY A 84 21.23 9.60 8.08
N GLU A 85 22.12 9.76 7.10
CA GLU A 85 22.50 11.04 6.52
C GLU A 85 22.18 11.09 5.02
N VAL A 86 21.56 12.19 4.59
CA VAL A 86 21.35 12.48 3.17
C VAL A 86 22.69 12.78 2.50
N THR A 87 23.12 11.92 1.60
CA THR A 87 24.40 12.08 0.88
C THR A 87 24.24 12.81 -0.44
N GLY A 88 23.02 12.85 -0.99
CA GLY A 88 22.73 13.58 -2.22
C GLY A 88 21.28 13.50 -2.65
N ILE A 89 20.94 14.33 -3.64
CA ILE A 89 19.69 14.29 -4.38
C ILE A 89 20.10 14.19 -5.85
N VAL A 90 19.76 13.09 -6.50
CA VAL A 90 20.30 12.72 -7.80
C VAL A 90 19.22 12.17 -8.72
N MET A 91 19.46 12.25 -10.03
CA MET A 91 18.71 11.45 -11.00
C MET A 91 19.12 9.98 -10.88
N HIS A 92 18.16 9.09 -10.78
CA HIS A 92 18.37 7.65 -10.57
C HIS A 92 17.39 6.83 -11.41
N PRO A 93 17.80 5.69 -11.98
CA PRO A 93 16.92 4.81 -12.72
C PRO A 93 15.65 4.46 -11.94
N HIS A 94 14.50 4.58 -12.62
CA HIS A 94 13.19 4.32 -12.03
C HIS A 94 12.51 3.16 -12.77
N PRO A 95 11.66 2.36 -12.11
CA PRO A 95 10.95 1.24 -12.73
C PRO A 95 10.10 1.59 -13.95
N THR A 96 9.73 2.87 -14.14
CA THR A 96 9.02 3.34 -15.35
C THR A 96 9.90 3.38 -16.61
N GLY A 97 11.21 3.15 -16.49
CA GLY A 97 12.16 3.16 -17.59
C GLY A 97 12.85 4.52 -17.84
N GLU A 98 12.44 5.56 -17.11
CA GLU A 98 13.08 6.89 -17.14
C GLU A 98 13.79 7.15 -15.81
N ASP A 99 14.75 8.07 -15.79
CA ASP A 99 15.35 8.51 -14.53
C ASP A 99 14.39 9.43 -13.77
N SER A 100 14.34 9.27 -12.46
CA SER A 100 13.61 10.17 -11.56
C SER A 100 14.50 10.72 -10.46
N LEU A 101 14.11 11.87 -9.91
CA LEU A 101 14.82 12.46 -8.78
C LEU A 101 14.67 11.56 -7.55
N ALA A 102 15.79 11.24 -6.91
CA ALA A 102 15.84 10.39 -5.72
C ALA A 102 16.70 11.03 -4.62
N VAL A 103 16.27 10.86 -3.38
CA VAL A 103 17.06 11.18 -2.19
C VAL A 103 17.95 9.99 -1.86
N VAL A 104 19.25 10.21 -1.75
CA VAL A 104 20.24 9.19 -1.39
C VAL A 104 20.55 9.32 0.10
N ILE A 105 20.36 8.24 0.84
CA ILE A 105 20.57 8.22 2.29
C ILE A 105 21.55 7.09 2.64
N LYS A 106 22.65 7.45 3.27
CA LYS A 106 23.57 6.50 3.91
C LYS A 106 23.00 6.11 5.26
N SER A 107 22.59 4.85 5.38
CA SER A 107 22.01 4.32 6.61
C SER A 107 23.05 4.27 7.75
N ASP A 108 22.63 4.64 8.95
CA ASP A 108 23.40 4.41 10.18
C ASP A 108 23.10 3.02 10.79
N ARG A 109 22.14 2.27 10.20
CA ARG A 109 21.69 0.93 10.62
C ARG A 109 21.09 0.88 12.04
N LEU A 110 20.65 2.01 12.56
CA LEU A 110 20.00 2.09 13.87
C LEU A 110 18.48 2.02 13.76
N ASP A 111 17.93 2.30 12.56
CA ASP A 111 16.49 2.36 12.29
C ASP A 111 15.72 3.21 13.31
N THR A 112 16.36 4.32 13.74
CA THR A 112 15.76 5.26 14.68
C THR A 112 14.49 5.84 14.11
N LEU A 113 13.36 5.64 14.81
CA LEU A 113 12.07 6.12 14.39
C LEU A 113 11.92 7.63 14.64
N ASP A 114 11.38 8.36 13.66
CA ASP A 114 11.07 9.78 13.82
C ASP A 114 10.00 9.97 14.91
N PRO A 115 10.22 10.88 15.89
CA PRO A 115 9.25 11.15 16.96
C PRO A 115 7.86 11.63 16.45
N ALA A 116 7.78 12.11 15.20
CA ALA A 116 6.51 12.44 14.57
C ALA A 116 5.67 11.20 14.21
N VAL A 117 6.32 10.02 14.08
CA VAL A 117 5.64 8.75 13.83
C VAL A 117 5.11 8.21 15.16
N LYS A 118 3.87 8.49 15.44
CA LYS A 118 3.19 8.09 16.69
C LYS A 118 1.74 7.72 16.41
N PRO A 119 1.12 6.89 17.27
CA PRO A 119 -0.31 6.62 17.18
C PRO A 119 -1.15 7.91 17.25
N HIS A 120 -2.19 7.98 16.46
CA HIS A 120 -3.10 9.14 16.37
C HIS A 120 -4.39 8.97 17.18
N GLY A 121 -4.30 8.39 18.37
CA GLY A 121 -5.45 8.16 19.25
C GLY A 121 -6.22 6.88 18.91
N ASN A 122 -7.49 6.86 19.29
CA ASN A 122 -8.37 5.73 19.02
C ASN A 122 -8.88 5.80 17.55
N PRO A 123 -8.58 4.81 16.70
CA PRO A 123 -9.06 4.78 15.33
C PRO A 123 -10.59 4.90 15.20
N ASP A 124 -11.32 4.44 16.22
CA ASP A 124 -12.78 4.46 16.21
C ASP A 124 -13.39 5.84 16.47
N GLU A 125 -12.59 6.80 16.87
CA GLU A 125 -13.01 8.19 17.13
C GLU A 125 -12.69 9.14 15.97
N LEU A 126 -11.88 8.68 15.00
CA LEU A 126 -11.46 9.50 13.87
C LEU A 126 -12.64 9.80 12.91
N THR A 127 -12.76 11.03 12.51
CA THR A 127 -13.68 11.43 11.44
C THR A 127 -13.19 10.97 10.06
N PRO A 128 -14.07 10.86 9.05
CA PRO A 128 -13.65 10.56 7.67
C PRO A 128 -12.57 11.49 7.14
N GLU A 129 -12.66 12.78 7.44
CA GLU A 129 -11.68 13.80 7.04
C GLU A 129 -10.32 13.56 7.68
N GLU A 130 -10.30 13.26 8.98
CA GLU A 130 -9.06 12.95 9.70
C GLU A 130 -8.40 11.68 9.17
N ILE A 131 -9.17 10.63 8.87
CA ILE A 131 -8.64 9.41 8.26
C ILE A 131 -8.00 9.74 6.91
N ARG A 132 -8.69 10.47 6.03
CA ARG A 132 -8.14 10.86 4.72
C ARG A 132 -6.86 11.68 4.85
N ARG A 133 -6.85 12.63 5.79
CA ARG A 133 -5.66 13.44 6.08
C ARG A 133 -4.49 12.57 6.57
N LEU A 134 -4.71 11.68 7.52
CA LEU A 134 -3.68 10.78 8.04
C LEU A 134 -3.15 9.81 6.98
N VAL A 135 -4.04 9.29 6.13
CA VAL A 135 -3.66 8.45 4.98
C VAL A 135 -2.78 9.22 4.00
N ARG A 136 -3.09 10.51 3.72
CA ARG A 136 -2.22 11.36 2.90
C ARG A 136 -0.89 11.62 3.60
N GLU A 137 -0.91 12.08 4.84
CA GLU A 137 0.31 12.37 5.61
C GLU A 137 1.23 11.16 5.76
N GLY A 138 0.65 9.96 5.88
CA GLY A 138 1.39 8.70 5.90
C GLY A 138 1.94 8.27 4.54
N GLY A 139 1.66 9.00 3.46
CA GLY A 139 2.15 8.66 2.12
C GLY A 139 1.58 7.34 1.57
N ILE A 140 0.38 6.95 2.00
CA ILE A 140 -0.22 5.66 1.63
C ILE A 140 -0.68 5.68 0.17
N VAL A 141 -0.17 4.74 -0.60
CA VAL A 141 -0.49 4.56 -2.03
C VAL A 141 -0.86 3.11 -2.35
N GLY A 142 -1.52 2.89 -3.49
CA GLY A 142 -1.92 1.56 -3.92
C GLY A 142 -0.75 0.77 -4.49
N MET A 143 -0.17 -0.13 -3.71
CA MET A 143 1.05 -0.86 -4.08
C MET A 143 0.82 -2.03 -5.05
N GLY A 144 -0.41 -2.51 -5.22
CA GLY A 144 -0.76 -3.57 -6.18
C GLY A 144 -1.01 -3.08 -7.62
N GLY A 145 -0.58 -1.87 -7.98
CA GLY A 145 -0.83 -1.29 -9.31
C GLY A 145 0.00 -0.02 -9.56
N ALA A 146 -0.67 1.03 -10.04
CA ALA A 146 -0.02 2.27 -10.48
C ALA A 146 0.46 3.20 -9.35
N GLY A 147 0.45 2.77 -8.10
CA GLY A 147 0.82 3.66 -6.98
C GLY A 147 -0.16 4.82 -6.78
N PHE A 148 -1.45 4.61 -7.06
CA PHE A 148 -2.42 5.71 -6.95
C PHE A 148 -2.61 6.15 -5.49
N PRO A 149 -2.55 7.46 -5.16
CA PRO A 149 -2.67 7.95 -3.80
C PRO A 149 -3.98 7.52 -3.13
N THR A 150 -3.88 6.86 -1.99
CA THR A 150 -5.04 6.24 -1.34
C THR A 150 -6.03 7.29 -0.83
N HIS A 151 -5.56 8.43 -0.29
CA HIS A 151 -6.46 9.51 0.16
C HIS A 151 -7.37 10.04 -0.96
N VAL A 152 -6.90 10.04 -2.22
CA VAL A 152 -7.70 10.42 -3.39
C VAL A 152 -8.80 9.40 -3.63
N LYS A 153 -8.49 8.08 -3.54
CA LYS A 153 -9.50 7.01 -3.63
C LYS A 153 -10.55 7.12 -2.52
N LEU A 154 -10.14 7.57 -1.34
CA LEU A 154 -11.01 7.74 -0.17
C LEU A 154 -11.81 9.05 -0.18
N SER A 155 -11.70 9.85 -1.25
CA SER A 155 -12.40 11.11 -1.43
C SER A 155 -13.39 11.04 -2.61
N PRO A 156 -14.41 10.17 -2.56
CA PRO A 156 -15.39 10.07 -3.64
C PRO A 156 -16.17 11.39 -3.77
N PRO A 157 -16.65 11.73 -4.98
CA PRO A 157 -17.56 12.86 -5.18
C PRO A 157 -18.83 12.71 -4.32
N ALA A 158 -19.32 13.83 -3.79
CA ALA A 158 -20.50 13.83 -2.89
C ALA A 158 -21.77 13.28 -3.53
N ASP A 159 -21.88 13.37 -4.86
CA ASP A 159 -22.99 12.84 -5.67
C ASP A 159 -22.86 11.33 -5.98
N LYS A 160 -21.78 10.68 -5.54
CA LYS A 160 -21.51 9.26 -5.77
C LYS A 160 -21.19 8.55 -4.45
N PRO A 161 -22.19 8.34 -3.58
CA PRO A 161 -21.97 7.64 -2.32
C PRO A 161 -21.49 6.20 -2.56
N ILE A 162 -20.61 5.73 -1.68
CA ILE A 162 -20.10 4.36 -1.70
C ILE A 162 -20.94 3.50 -0.76
N GLU A 163 -21.63 2.51 -1.30
CA GLU A 163 -22.45 1.58 -0.51
C GLU A 163 -21.63 0.40 0.02
N LEU A 164 -20.65 -0.05 -0.76
CA LEU A 164 -19.86 -1.24 -0.45
C LEU A 164 -18.38 -1.01 -0.75
N VAL A 165 -17.54 -1.33 0.23
CA VAL A 165 -16.08 -1.46 0.05
C VAL A 165 -15.74 -2.93 -0.15
N ILE A 166 -14.97 -3.24 -1.17
CA ILE A 166 -14.43 -4.58 -1.43
C ILE A 166 -12.92 -4.53 -1.27
N ILE A 167 -12.40 -5.24 -0.28
CA ILE A 167 -10.97 -5.47 -0.13
C ILE A 167 -10.60 -6.67 -1.00
N ASN A 168 -9.80 -6.43 -2.01
CA ASN A 168 -9.35 -7.48 -2.91
C ASN A 168 -8.19 -8.27 -2.29
N GLY A 169 -8.49 -9.48 -1.82
CA GLY A 169 -7.52 -10.46 -1.32
C GLY A 169 -7.24 -11.58 -2.33
N ALA A 170 -7.62 -11.41 -3.60
CA ALA A 170 -7.24 -12.33 -4.67
C ALA A 170 -5.84 -11.98 -5.18
N GLU A 171 -4.96 -12.97 -5.24
CA GLU A 171 -3.55 -12.84 -5.61
C GLU A 171 -3.27 -13.67 -6.87
N CYS A 172 -3.59 -13.09 -8.04
CA CYS A 172 -3.62 -13.81 -9.31
C CYS A 172 -2.25 -14.14 -9.89
N GLU A 173 -1.19 -13.46 -9.49
CA GLU A 173 0.16 -13.61 -10.04
C GLU A 173 0.75 -14.98 -9.63
N PRO A 174 1.30 -15.77 -10.59
CA PRO A 174 1.65 -17.18 -10.37
C PRO A 174 2.61 -17.46 -9.21
N TYR A 175 3.56 -16.59 -8.93
CA TYR A 175 4.60 -16.80 -7.92
C TYR A 175 4.41 -15.99 -6.64
N LEU A 176 3.53 -14.96 -6.66
CA LEU A 176 3.33 -14.08 -5.52
C LEU A 176 2.53 -14.78 -4.41
N THR A 177 2.92 -14.51 -3.17
CA THR A 177 2.30 -15.02 -1.95
C THR A 177 2.25 -13.97 -0.84
N GLY A 178 2.51 -12.71 -1.18
CA GLY A 178 2.58 -11.61 -0.23
C GLY A 178 1.24 -11.31 0.44
N ASP A 179 0.17 -11.22 -0.33
CA ASP A 179 -1.17 -10.96 0.18
C ASP A 179 -1.70 -12.16 0.97
N TYR A 180 -1.44 -13.38 0.48
CA TYR A 180 -1.78 -14.62 1.19
C TYR A 180 -1.12 -14.68 2.57
N ARG A 181 0.20 -14.44 2.64
CA ARG A 181 0.93 -14.44 3.92
C ARG A 181 0.47 -13.30 4.83
N LEU A 182 0.19 -12.12 4.28
CA LEU A 182 -0.32 -10.99 5.05
C LEU A 182 -1.65 -11.32 5.72
N MET A 183 -2.58 -11.95 4.99
CA MET A 183 -3.86 -12.40 5.56
C MET A 183 -3.68 -13.44 6.67
N LEU A 184 -2.70 -14.36 6.54
CA LEU A 184 -2.41 -15.36 7.57
C LEU A 184 -1.75 -14.76 8.82
N GLU A 185 -0.81 -13.83 8.66
CA GLU A 185 0.05 -13.36 9.76
C GLU A 185 -0.41 -12.03 10.35
N ARG A 186 -1.17 -11.24 9.59
CA ARG A 186 -1.61 -9.89 9.95
C ARG A 186 -3.10 -9.66 9.65
N GLY A 187 -3.92 -10.71 9.73
CA GLY A 187 -5.36 -10.65 9.39
C GLY A 187 -6.12 -9.57 10.18
N GLU A 188 -5.84 -9.41 11.48
CA GLU A 188 -6.45 -8.36 12.30
C GLU A 188 -6.12 -6.95 11.77
N ASP A 189 -4.89 -6.71 11.31
CA ASP A 189 -4.50 -5.40 10.77
C ASP A 189 -5.19 -5.13 9.44
N VAL A 190 -5.36 -6.16 8.60
CA VAL A 190 -6.15 -6.06 7.36
C VAL A 190 -7.60 -5.68 7.67
N VAL A 191 -8.23 -6.32 8.67
CA VAL A 191 -9.60 -5.99 9.10
C VAL A 191 -9.69 -4.57 9.66
N LYS A 192 -8.75 -4.15 10.51
CA LYS A 192 -8.69 -2.77 11.04
C LYS A 192 -8.58 -1.76 9.89
N GLY A 193 -7.68 -2.01 8.92
CA GLY A 193 -7.54 -1.18 7.72
C GLY A 193 -8.83 -1.12 6.89
N ALA A 194 -9.51 -2.24 6.70
CA ALA A 194 -10.78 -2.32 5.99
C ALA A 194 -11.88 -1.47 6.67
N ARG A 195 -11.97 -1.51 8.00
CA ARG A 195 -12.92 -0.68 8.78
C ARG A 195 -12.59 0.82 8.68
N LEU A 196 -11.30 1.19 8.68
CA LEU A 196 -10.89 2.58 8.46
C LEU A 196 -11.27 3.07 7.06
N ILE A 197 -11.06 2.26 6.02
CA ILE A 197 -11.48 2.57 4.65
C ILE A 197 -13.00 2.74 4.58
N GLN A 198 -13.77 1.80 5.14
CA GLN A 198 -15.22 1.86 5.20
C GLN A 198 -15.69 3.18 5.83
N ARG A 199 -15.13 3.57 6.97
CA ARG A 199 -15.44 4.83 7.66
C ARG A 199 -15.05 6.04 6.83
N ALA A 200 -13.87 6.04 6.22
CA ALA A 200 -13.37 7.16 5.42
C ALA A 200 -14.26 7.51 4.23
N VAL A 201 -14.91 6.51 3.63
CA VAL A 201 -15.82 6.70 2.47
C VAL A 201 -17.30 6.70 2.86
N GLY A 202 -17.63 6.41 4.15
CA GLY A 202 -19.00 6.36 4.63
C GLY A 202 -19.82 5.16 4.13
N ALA A 203 -19.15 4.06 3.74
CA ALA A 203 -19.85 2.89 3.19
C ALA A 203 -20.61 2.12 4.29
N GLU A 204 -21.77 1.57 3.91
CA GLU A 204 -22.57 0.75 4.83
C GLU A 204 -21.92 -0.58 5.15
N ARG A 205 -21.20 -1.16 4.17
CA ARG A 205 -20.59 -2.49 4.29
C ARG A 205 -19.16 -2.52 3.75
N VAL A 206 -18.36 -3.41 4.35
CA VAL A 206 -17.07 -3.82 3.82
C VAL A 206 -16.99 -5.34 3.74
N VAL A 207 -16.41 -5.86 2.68
CA VAL A 207 -16.18 -7.29 2.48
C VAL A 207 -14.75 -7.54 2.02
N VAL A 208 -14.20 -8.70 2.36
CA VAL A 208 -12.91 -9.17 1.84
C VAL A 208 -13.18 -10.28 0.82
N ALA A 209 -12.73 -10.11 -0.40
CA ALA A 209 -12.87 -11.08 -1.48
C ALA A 209 -11.56 -11.88 -1.60
N ILE A 210 -11.62 -13.18 -1.37
CA ILE A 210 -10.46 -14.09 -1.38
C ILE A 210 -10.76 -15.24 -2.35
N GLU A 211 -9.74 -15.73 -3.03
CA GLU A 211 -9.85 -16.90 -3.93
C GLU A 211 -10.26 -18.17 -3.16
N GLU A 212 -11.18 -18.92 -3.73
CA GLU A 212 -11.65 -20.20 -3.16
C GLU A 212 -10.51 -21.22 -2.97
N THR A 213 -9.44 -21.08 -3.75
CA THR A 213 -8.23 -21.89 -3.69
C THR A 213 -7.36 -21.63 -2.47
N SER A 214 -7.67 -20.62 -1.65
CA SER A 214 -6.91 -20.18 -0.47
C SER A 214 -7.70 -20.36 0.84
N PRO A 215 -8.12 -21.60 1.23
CA PRO A 215 -9.00 -21.84 2.37
C PRO A 215 -8.39 -21.40 3.71
N GLN A 216 -7.05 -21.47 3.87
CA GLN A 216 -6.38 -21.01 5.08
C GLN A 216 -6.53 -19.50 5.27
N ALA A 217 -6.35 -18.69 4.20
CA ALA A 217 -6.55 -17.26 4.24
C ALA A 217 -8.02 -16.89 4.53
N ILE A 218 -8.97 -17.63 3.94
CA ILE A 218 -10.41 -17.45 4.21
C ILE A 218 -10.70 -17.67 5.70
N ASN A 219 -10.15 -18.72 6.29
CA ASN A 219 -10.36 -19.03 7.71
C ASN A 219 -9.69 -17.98 8.61
N ALA A 220 -8.43 -17.61 8.36
CA ALA A 220 -7.72 -16.59 9.11
C ALA A 220 -8.47 -15.24 9.08
N MET A 221 -8.97 -14.83 7.93
CA MET A 221 -9.73 -13.58 7.80
C MET A 221 -11.11 -13.65 8.48
N ARG A 222 -11.76 -14.83 8.55
CA ARG A 222 -13.00 -15.01 9.31
C ARG A 222 -12.78 -14.95 10.82
N GLU A 223 -11.64 -15.46 11.30
CA GLU A 223 -11.28 -15.40 12.72
C GLU A 223 -10.88 -13.98 13.15
N ALA A 224 -10.33 -13.18 12.24
CA ALA A 224 -9.91 -11.80 12.48
C ALA A 224 -11.07 -10.78 12.45
N GLY A 225 -12.19 -11.08 11.81
CA GLY A 225 -13.32 -10.16 11.56
C GLY A 225 -14.49 -10.36 12.47
#